data_a72a8ec0cf9f77126a473d652f44a7b5
#
_entry.id   a72a8ec0cf9f77126a473d652f44a7b5
#
_cell.length_a   1.000
_cell.length_b   1.000
_cell.length_c   1.000
_cell.angle_alpha   90.00
_cell.angle_beta   90.00
_cell.angle_gamma   90.00
#
_symmetry.space_group_name_H-M   'P 1'
#
loop_
_entity.id
_entity.type
_entity.pdbx_description
1 polymer ?
#
loop_
_entity_poly.entity_id
_entity_poly.type
_entity_poly.pdbx_seq_one_letter_code
_entity_poly.pdbx_strand_id
1 'polypeptide(L)'
;MNRDEMYLSLGVSEKVLAFGEAVLEELKPRFAEIDEIAELNQVKVIAAMQKNRVNATHFAASTGYGYDDEGRDNLERVYASAFHTEAALVRPQITCGTHALAIALSANLLPGDELLAISGKPYDTLEEVIGIRESPCSLKEYGVSYAQVDLLPDGGFDFPAIERALNDKTKLIHIQRSKGYCPRPTISVDAIGEAVAFCKKLRPDVVIMVDNCYGEFVEANEPSDFGADMIVGSLIKNPGGGLAPIGGYICGTQQCVDRCAYRLSAPGLGQEVGANLGLMPALYQGFFLAPNVVSGAVKGAVFVAACYEKLGFTVVPSSKETRHDIIQCVELGSPEGMVAFCKGIQAAAAVDSYVDPVPAPMPGYDSDVIMAAGAFVQGSSIELSADGPVREPYAVYYQGGLTWYHAKLGVLLSLQKMLDAGLITLP
;
A
#
# COMPACT_ATOMS: atom_id res chain seq x y z
N MET A 1 -13.37 -5.04 -35.21
CA MET A 1 -13.86 -5.20 -33.83
C MET A 1 -13.78 -3.84 -33.16
N ASN A 2 -14.88 -3.32 -32.67
CA ASN A 2 -14.91 -2.07 -31.93
C ASN A 2 -14.67 -2.34 -30.41
N ARG A 3 -14.66 -1.27 -29.59
CA ARG A 3 -14.41 -1.37 -28.14
C ARG A 3 -15.40 -2.30 -27.43
N ASP A 4 -16.67 -2.16 -27.71
CA ASP A 4 -17.72 -2.90 -27.02
C ASP A 4 -17.71 -4.38 -27.43
N GLU A 5 -17.49 -4.67 -28.72
CA GLU A 5 -17.25 -6.03 -29.21
C GLU A 5 -16.09 -6.72 -28.49
N MET A 6 -15.03 -5.98 -28.11
CA MET A 6 -13.92 -6.52 -27.32
C MET A 6 -14.37 -6.93 -25.92
N TYR A 7 -15.12 -6.09 -25.19
CA TYR A 7 -15.66 -6.46 -23.88
C TYR A 7 -16.57 -7.68 -23.95
N LEU A 8 -17.44 -7.73 -24.95
CA LEU A 8 -18.33 -8.89 -25.18
C LEU A 8 -17.54 -10.17 -25.44
N SER A 9 -16.45 -10.09 -26.24
CA SER A 9 -15.59 -11.25 -26.53
C SER A 9 -14.83 -11.77 -25.30
N LEU A 10 -14.66 -10.93 -24.28
CA LEU A 10 -14.05 -11.28 -22.99
C LEU A 10 -15.09 -11.78 -21.96
N GLY A 11 -16.35 -11.91 -22.36
CA GLY A 11 -17.41 -12.46 -21.51
C GLY A 11 -18.21 -11.44 -20.71
N VAL A 12 -18.04 -10.14 -20.96
CA VAL A 12 -18.90 -9.08 -20.39
C VAL A 12 -20.18 -8.99 -21.24
N SER A 13 -21.37 -9.15 -20.67
CA SER A 13 -22.64 -8.99 -21.42
C SER A 13 -22.93 -7.51 -21.72
N GLU A 14 -23.77 -7.26 -22.76
CA GLU A 14 -24.23 -5.92 -23.10
C GLU A 14 -24.87 -5.21 -21.90
N LYS A 15 -25.63 -5.95 -21.09
CA LYS A 15 -26.30 -5.42 -19.91
C LYS A 15 -25.30 -4.93 -18.84
N VAL A 16 -24.25 -5.71 -18.55
CA VAL A 16 -23.20 -5.33 -17.61
C VAL A 16 -22.39 -4.15 -18.14
N LEU A 17 -22.06 -4.16 -19.43
CA LEU A 17 -21.32 -3.06 -20.06
C LEU A 17 -22.12 -1.76 -19.99
N ALA A 18 -23.42 -1.79 -20.35
CA ALA A 18 -24.30 -0.61 -20.28
C ALA A 18 -24.42 -0.06 -18.85
N PHE A 19 -24.56 -0.93 -17.86
CA PHE A 19 -24.60 -0.55 -16.45
C PHE A 19 -23.28 0.14 -16.04
N GLY A 20 -22.14 -0.46 -16.37
CA GLY A 20 -20.83 0.12 -16.05
C GLY A 20 -20.59 1.47 -16.70
N GLU A 21 -20.98 1.63 -17.98
CA GLU A 21 -20.86 2.93 -18.68
C GLU A 21 -21.75 4.01 -18.04
N ALA A 22 -22.96 3.66 -17.61
CA ALA A 22 -23.85 4.59 -16.92
C ALA A 22 -23.25 5.05 -15.57
N VAL A 23 -22.63 4.15 -14.82
CA VAL A 23 -21.91 4.50 -13.59
C VAL A 23 -20.72 5.42 -13.88
N LEU A 24 -19.97 5.14 -14.94
CA LEU A 24 -18.81 5.96 -15.32
C LEU A 24 -19.17 7.40 -15.68
N GLU A 25 -20.31 7.63 -16.33
CA GLU A 25 -20.78 8.99 -16.64
C GLU A 25 -20.93 9.82 -15.34
N GLU A 26 -21.43 9.23 -14.28
CA GLU A 26 -21.61 9.91 -12.98
C GLU A 26 -20.27 10.16 -12.27
N LEU A 27 -19.25 9.33 -12.53
CA LEU A 27 -17.94 9.42 -11.91
C LEU A 27 -16.96 10.37 -12.60
N LYS A 28 -17.31 10.96 -13.75
CA LYS A 28 -16.41 11.88 -14.48
C LYS A 28 -15.83 13.00 -13.62
N PRO A 29 -16.63 13.73 -12.80
CA PRO A 29 -16.07 14.76 -11.93
C PRO A 29 -15.07 14.20 -10.91
N ARG A 30 -15.39 13.05 -10.32
CA ARG A 30 -14.50 12.40 -9.34
C ARG A 30 -13.19 11.94 -9.97
N PHE A 31 -13.25 11.44 -11.20
CA PHE A 31 -12.04 11.03 -11.94
C PHE A 31 -11.16 12.23 -12.28
N ALA A 32 -11.75 13.40 -12.60
CA ALA A 32 -10.99 14.62 -12.82
C ALA A 32 -10.19 15.04 -11.56
N GLU A 33 -10.78 14.97 -10.37
CA GLU A 33 -10.08 15.23 -9.10
C GLU A 33 -8.89 14.27 -8.88
N ILE A 34 -9.08 12.98 -9.22
CA ILE A 34 -7.99 11.98 -9.13
C ILE A 34 -6.87 12.31 -10.14
N ASP A 35 -7.22 12.76 -11.33
CA ASP A 35 -6.24 13.15 -12.35
C ASP A 35 -5.43 14.38 -11.94
N GLU A 36 -6.05 15.38 -11.29
CA GLU A 36 -5.35 16.54 -10.75
C GLU A 36 -4.30 16.15 -9.70
N ILE A 37 -4.64 15.22 -8.78
CA ILE A 37 -3.69 14.70 -7.79
C ILE A 37 -2.56 13.93 -8.49
N ALA A 38 -2.89 13.11 -9.49
CA ALA A 38 -1.90 12.36 -10.25
C ALA A 38 -0.94 13.28 -11.01
N GLU A 39 -1.43 14.35 -11.63
CA GLU A 39 -0.60 15.35 -12.30
C GLU A 39 0.36 16.01 -11.33
N LEU A 40 -0.12 16.47 -10.17
CA LEU A 40 0.71 17.05 -9.12
C LEU A 40 1.84 16.11 -8.70
N ASN A 41 1.50 14.86 -8.39
CA ASN A 41 2.48 13.86 -7.97
C ASN A 41 3.45 13.50 -9.10
N GLN A 42 2.98 13.45 -10.35
CA GLN A 42 3.85 13.21 -11.51
C GLN A 42 4.89 14.31 -11.66
N VAL A 43 4.46 15.58 -11.56
CA VAL A 43 5.35 16.74 -11.66
C VAL A 43 6.33 16.74 -10.48
N LYS A 44 5.90 16.39 -9.27
CA LYS A 44 6.75 16.23 -8.08
C LYS A 44 7.87 15.19 -8.31
N VAL A 45 7.54 14.02 -8.85
CA VAL A 45 8.53 12.98 -9.18
C VAL A 45 9.50 13.47 -10.26
N ILE A 46 9.01 14.12 -11.32
CA ILE A 46 9.86 14.70 -12.37
C ILE A 46 10.82 15.73 -11.78
N ALA A 47 10.32 16.64 -10.95
CA ALA A 47 11.14 17.66 -10.29
C ALA A 47 12.23 17.03 -9.40
N ALA A 48 11.91 15.97 -8.65
CA ALA A 48 12.89 15.23 -7.84
C ALA A 48 13.96 14.59 -8.72
N MET A 49 13.62 13.97 -9.85
CA MET A 49 14.57 13.38 -10.79
C MET A 49 15.48 14.45 -11.42
N GLN A 50 14.93 15.59 -11.83
CA GLN A 50 15.67 16.70 -12.41
C GLN A 50 16.60 17.36 -11.39
N LYS A 51 16.13 17.60 -10.17
CA LYS A 51 16.94 18.14 -9.06
C LYS A 51 18.17 17.27 -8.79
N ASN A 52 18.00 15.95 -8.84
CA ASN A 52 19.07 14.98 -8.62
C ASN A 52 19.80 14.57 -9.91
N ARG A 53 19.58 15.28 -11.03
CA ARG A 53 20.29 15.12 -12.30
C ARG A 53 20.33 13.68 -12.80
N VAL A 54 19.20 12.95 -12.70
CA VAL A 54 19.12 11.58 -13.22
C VAL A 54 19.59 11.50 -14.65
N ASN A 55 20.52 10.59 -14.92
CA ASN A 55 21.12 10.42 -16.24
C ASN A 55 21.42 8.93 -16.52
N ALA A 56 21.83 8.62 -17.76
CA ALA A 56 22.02 7.25 -18.21
C ALA A 56 23.08 6.45 -17.44
N THR A 57 24.06 7.09 -16.80
CA THR A 57 25.08 6.38 -16.02
C THR A 57 24.50 5.76 -14.75
N HIS A 58 23.42 6.33 -14.21
CA HIS A 58 22.70 5.78 -13.06
C HIS A 58 22.01 4.44 -13.32
N PHE A 59 21.94 4.03 -14.58
CA PHE A 59 21.33 2.74 -14.97
C PHE A 59 22.36 1.62 -15.11
N ALA A 60 23.63 1.91 -14.86
CA ALA A 60 24.70 0.91 -14.88
C ALA A 60 24.51 -0.13 -13.76
N ALA A 61 24.76 -1.40 -14.10
CA ALA A 61 24.70 -2.48 -13.14
C ALA A 61 25.94 -2.50 -12.25
N SER A 62 25.75 -2.76 -10.96
CA SER A 62 26.82 -3.05 -10.01
C SER A 62 26.66 -4.46 -9.45
N THR A 63 27.76 -5.05 -8.97
CA THR A 63 27.83 -6.41 -8.42
C THR A 63 28.69 -6.45 -7.16
N GLY A 64 28.66 -7.54 -6.41
CA GLY A 64 29.45 -7.71 -5.20
C GLY A 64 29.09 -6.71 -4.12
N TYR A 65 30.06 -5.99 -3.60
CA TYR A 65 29.81 -4.98 -2.56
C TYR A 65 29.02 -3.78 -3.06
N GLY A 66 29.10 -3.43 -4.35
CA GLY A 66 28.42 -2.25 -4.89
C GLY A 66 28.94 -0.95 -4.31
N TYR A 67 30.25 -0.82 -4.02
CA TYR A 67 30.87 0.43 -3.63
C TYR A 67 30.71 1.47 -4.74
N ASP A 68 30.46 2.73 -4.38
CA ASP A 68 30.31 3.86 -5.30
C ASP A 68 29.21 3.60 -6.37
N ASP A 69 28.12 2.91 -5.99
CA ASP A 69 26.99 2.68 -6.89
C ASP A 69 26.17 3.98 -7.03
N GLU A 70 26.59 4.81 -8.00
CA GLU A 70 25.96 6.11 -8.27
C GLU A 70 24.46 5.99 -8.57
N GLY A 71 24.00 4.89 -9.23
CA GLY A 71 22.61 4.67 -9.56
C GLY A 71 21.75 4.46 -8.32
N ARG A 72 22.22 3.60 -7.42
CA ARG A 72 21.60 3.32 -6.13
C ARG A 72 21.52 4.58 -5.27
N ASP A 73 22.66 5.24 -5.07
CA ASP A 73 22.76 6.40 -4.20
C ASP A 73 21.94 7.58 -4.72
N ASN A 74 21.88 7.73 -6.06
CA ASN A 74 21.06 8.78 -6.64
C ASN A 74 19.56 8.47 -6.55
N LEU A 75 19.14 7.19 -6.67
CA LEU A 75 17.74 6.78 -6.48
C LEU A 75 17.26 7.14 -5.07
N GLU A 76 18.09 6.93 -4.05
CA GLU A 76 17.80 7.32 -2.66
C GLU A 76 17.61 8.83 -2.53
N ARG A 77 18.47 9.64 -3.18
CA ARG A 77 18.27 11.10 -3.22
C ARG A 77 17.00 11.53 -3.95
N VAL A 78 16.60 10.79 -5.01
CA VAL A 78 15.34 11.06 -5.73
C VAL A 78 14.14 10.79 -4.82
N TYR A 79 14.13 9.66 -4.11
CA TYR A 79 13.05 9.35 -3.14
C TYR A 79 12.99 10.37 -2.01
N ALA A 80 14.13 10.71 -1.39
CA ALA A 80 14.18 11.72 -0.36
C ALA A 80 13.64 13.08 -0.86
N SER A 81 14.00 13.47 -2.10
CA SER A 81 13.50 14.72 -2.70
C SER A 81 11.99 14.68 -3.00
N ALA A 82 11.47 13.55 -3.47
CA ALA A 82 10.04 13.41 -3.82
C ALA A 82 9.15 13.34 -2.59
N PHE A 83 9.63 12.71 -1.52
CA PHE A 83 8.91 12.57 -0.25
C PHE A 83 9.30 13.60 0.81
N HIS A 84 10.07 14.62 0.42
CA HIS A 84 10.50 15.75 1.27
C HIS A 84 11.14 15.31 2.59
N THR A 85 12.02 14.31 2.53
CA THR A 85 12.77 13.80 3.68
C THR A 85 14.25 14.17 3.60
N GLU A 86 14.98 14.05 4.71
CA GLU A 86 16.42 14.31 4.74
C GLU A 86 17.23 13.26 4.01
N ALA A 87 16.80 11.98 4.15
CA ALA A 87 17.47 10.82 3.57
C ALA A 87 16.47 9.74 3.18
N ALA A 88 16.94 8.78 2.38
CA ALA A 88 16.21 7.58 2.04
C ALA A 88 17.14 6.36 1.96
N LEU A 89 16.58 5.18 2.17
CA LEU A 89 17.17 3.87 1.92
C LEU A 89 16.21 3.14 0.97
N VAL A 90 16.63 2.94 -0.27
CA VAL A 90 15.80 2.34 -1.34
C VAL A 90 16.54 1.18 -1.96
N ARG A 91 16.21 -0.04 -1.56
CA ARG A 91 17.08 -1.21 -1.80
C ARG A 91 16.33 -2.44 -2.27
N PRO A 92 16.85 -3.12 -3.31
CA PRO A 92 16.38 -4.46 -3.67
C PRO A 92 16.70 -5.52 -2.60
N GLN A 93 17.69 -5.28 -1.73
CA GLN A 93 18.03 -6.17 -0.60
C GLN A 93 16.98 -6.14 0.52
N ILE A 94 16.11 -5.16 0.55
CA ILE A 94 14.92 -5.16 1.39
C ILE A 94 13.86 -6.02 0.70
N THR A 95 13.68 -7.25 1.14
CA THR A 95 12.96 -8.29 0.38
C THR A 95 11.45 -8.05 0.22
N CYS A 96 10.85 -7.27 1.13
CA CYS A 96 9.41 -6.97 1.11
C CYS A 96 9.08 -5.81 2.07
N GLY A 97 7.81 -5.37 2.09
CA GLY A 97 7.34 -4.33 3.01
C GLY A 97 7.53 -4.69 4.49
N THR A 98 7.19 -5.92 4.87
CA THR A 98 7.41 -6.40 6.25
C THR A 98 8.89 -6.33 6.65
N HIS A 99 9.82 -6.65 5.73
CA HIS A 99 11.25 -6.51 6.01
C HIS A 99 11.67 -5.04 6.16
N ALA A 100 11.13 -4.13 5.35
CA ALA A 100 11.38 -2.70 5.51
C ALA A 100 10.95 -2.19 6.90
N LEU A 101 9.73 -2.57 7.32
CA LEU A 101 9.19 -2.23 8.63
C LEU A 101 10.00 -2.87 9.77
N ALA A 102 10.38 -4.14 9.65
CA ALA A 102 11.22 -4.83 10.63
C ALA A 102 12.58 -4.15 10.80
N ILE A 103 13.22 -3.71 9.71
CA ILE A 103 14.47 -2.94 9.74
C ILE A 103 14.24 -1.61 10.46
N ALA A 104 13.21 -0.85 10.08
CA ALA A 104 12.92 0.47 10.65
C ALA A 104 12.65 0.39 12.16
N LEU A 105 11.87 -0.58 12.60
CA LEU A 105 11.59 -0.83 14.01
C LEU A 105 12.85 -1.26 14.77
N SER A 106 13.53 -2.33 14.31
CA SER A 106 14.69 -2.89 15.02
C SER A 106 15.95 -2.00 14.98
N ALA A 107 16.01 -1.05 14.05
CA ALA A 107 17.08 -0.07 14.01
C ALA A 107 16.88 1.08 15.01
N ASN A 108 15.63 1.45 15.28
CA ASN A 108 15.29 2.65 16.06
C ASN A 108 14.75 2.33 17.47
N LEU A 109 14.73 1.05 17.85
CA LEU A 109 14.36 0.57 19.18
C LEU A 109 15.51 -0.24 19.79
N LEU A 110 15.79 0.00 21.07
CA LEU A 110 16.81 -0.69 21.84
C LEU A 110 16.16 -1.51 22.97
N PRO A 111 16.87 -2.50 23.56
CA PRO A 111 16.37 -3.20 24.73
C PRO A 111 15.98 -2.25 25.87
N GLY A 112 14.77 -2.37 26.38
CA GLY A 112 14.18 -1.51 27.40
C GLY A 112 13.27 -0.41 26.84
N ASP A 113 13.32 -0.15 25.53
CA ASP A 113 12.43 0.81 24.87
C ASP A 113 11.00 0.22 24.72
N GLU A 114 10.05 1.10 24.43
CA GLU A 114 8.67 0.74 24.10
C GLU A 114 8.28 1.23 22.71
N LEU A 115 7.64 0.32 21.96
CA LEU A 115 6.91 0.61 20.74
C LEU A 115 5.44 0.88 21.10
N LEU A 116 4.91 2.06 20.74
CA LEU A 116 3.51 2.41 20.90
C LEU A 116 2.82 2.49 19.52
N ALA A 117 1.90 1.58 19.22
CA ALA A 117 1.03 1.67 18.06
C ALA A 117 -0.20 2.52 18.41
N ILE A 118 -0.48 3.58 17.62
CA ILE A 118 -1.60 4.51 17.89
C ILE A 118 -2.74 4.44 16.87
N SER A 119 -2.64 3.53 15.92
CA SER A 119 -3.68 3.23 14.92
C SER A 119 -4.31 1.85 15.12
N GLY A 120 -4.26 1.34 16.36
CA GLY A 120 -4.65 -0.01 16.69
C GLY A 120 -3.55 -1.04 16.43
N LYS A 121 -3.95 -2.31 16.38
CA LYS A 121 -3.03 -3.42 16.13
C LYS A 121 -2.40 -3.28 14.75
N PRO A 122 -1.06 -3.40 14.63
CA PRO A 122 -0.37 -3.40 13.35
C PRO A 122 -0.80 -4.57 12.45
N TYR A 123 -0.46 -4.48 11.16
CA TYR A 123 -0.75 -5.50 10.17
C TYR A 123 -0.23 -6.89 10.59
N ASP A 124 -0.96 -7.94 10.24
CA ASP A 124 -0.75 -9.31 10.72
C ASP A 124 0.71 -9.79 10.62
N THR A 125 1.42 -9.45 9.54
CA THR A 125 2.83 -9.85 9.37
C THR A 125 3.80 -9.16 10.33
N LEU A 126 3.39 -8.07 10.99
CA LEU A 126 4.18 -7.41 12.04
C LEU A 126 3.95 -7.97 13.43
N GLU A 127 2.90 -8.74 13.65
CA GLU A 127 2.61 -9.32 14.96
C GLU A 127 3.78 -10.17 15.47
N GLU A 128 4.37 -10.98 14.60
CA GLU A 128 5.53 -11.81 14.91
C GLU A 128 6.82 -10.99 15.02
N VAL A 129 7.01 -10.00 14.15
CA VAL A 129 8.17 -9.09 14.23
C VAL A 129 8.21 -8.37 15.58
N ILE A 130 7.06 -7.89 16.05
CA ILE A 130 6.94 -7.19 17.33
C ILE A 130 6.97 -8.18 18.51
N GLY A 131 6.39 -9.37 18.34
CA GLY A 131 6.19 -10.37 19.39
C GLY A 131 4.83 -10.25 20.08
N ILE A 132 3.82 -9.66 19.41
CA ILE A 132 2.41 -9.75 19.80
C ILE A 132 1.98 -11.21 19.70
N ARG A 133 2.30 -11.84 18.56
CA ARG A 133 2.29 -13.29 18.39
C ARG A 133 3.71 -13.79 18.67
N GLU A 134 3.82 -14.82 19.50
CA GLU A 134 5.12 -15.35 19.92
C GLU A 134 5.93 -15.86 18.71
N SER A 135 7.15 -15.34 18.57
CA SER A 135 8.08 -15.73 17.51
C SER A 135 9.51 -15.52 17.97
N PRO A 136 10.43 -16.43 17.62
CA PRO A 136 11.87 -16.20 17.79
C PRO A 136 12.33 -14.95 17.04
N CYS A 137 13.34 -14.29 17.58
CA CYS A 137 13.92 -13.06 17.01
C CYS A 137 12.97 -11.86 16.94
N SER A 138 11.86 -11.90 17.67
CA SER A 138 10.95 -10.77 17.80
C SER A 138 11.56 -9.62 18.62
N LEU A 139 11.04 -8.40 18.46
CA LEU A 139 11.44 -7.25 19.27
C LEU A 139 11.25 -7.52 20.76
N LYS A 140 10.17 -8.23 21.13
CA LYS A 140 9.91 -8.64 22.52
C LYS A 140 11.02 -9.54 23.09
N GLU A 141 11.52 -10.48 22.30
CA GLU A 141 12.63 -11.36 22.72
C GLU A 141 13.92 -10.55 22.96
N TYR A 142 14.11 -9.45 22.19
CA TYR A 142 15.21 -8.50 22.39
C TYR A 142 14.95 -7.43 23.45
N GLY A 143 13.87 -7.57 24.22
CA GLY A 143 13.59 -6.73 25.39
C GLY A 143 12.90 -5.40 25.06
N VAL A 144 12.29 -5.26 23.88
CA VAL A 144 11.41 -4.14 23.53
C VAL A 144 9.99 -4.45 23.98
N SER A 145 9.35 -3.51 24.68
CA SER A 145 7.94 -3.62 25.07
C SER A 145 7.02 -3.06 23.98
N TYR A 146 5.77 -3.54 23.98
CA TYR A 146 4.74 -3.10 23.06
C TYR A 146 3.49 -2.63 23.80
N ALA A 147 2.93 -1.52 23.34
CA ALA A 147 1.63 -1.01 23.75
C ALA A 147 0.85 -0.55 22.51
N GLN A 148 -0.48 -0.51 22.62
CA GLN A 148 -1.33 0.03 21.54
C GLN A 148 -2.46 0.89 22.10
N VAL A 149 -2.90 1.82 21.26
CA VAL A 149 -4.13 2.59 21.40
C VAL A 149 -4.93 2.37 20.14
N ASP A 150 -6.16 1.91 20.28
CA ASP A 150 -7.07 1.69 19.17
C ASP A 150 -7.64 3.03 18.68
N LEU A 151 -8.03 3.08 17.41
CA LEU A 151 -8.78 4.20 16.88
C LEU A 151 -10.18 4.26 17.48
N LEU A 152 -10.75 5.44 17.50
CA LEU A 152 -12.17 5.65 17.83
C LEU A 152 -13.08 4.94 16.80
N PRO A 153 -14.35 4.68 17.13
CA PRO A 153 -15.29 4.02 16.21
C PRO A 153 -15.47 4.72 14.85
N ASP A 154 -15.24 6.03 14.80
CA ASP A 154 -15.27 6.84 13.58
C ASP A 154 -13.95 6.80 12.76
N GLY A 155 -12.94 6.08 13.26
CA GLY A 155 -11.62 5.98 12.66
C GLY A 155 -10.64 7.08 13.07
N GLY A 156 -11.03 8.00 13.93
CA GLY A 156 -10.17 9.06 14.47
C GLY A 156 -9.19 8.54 15.54
N PHE A 157 -8.13 9.31 15.82
CA PHE A 157 -7.20 9.00 16.91
C PHE A 157 -7.79 9.31 18.28
N ASP A 158 -7.63 8.41 19.23
CA ASP A 158 -7.98 8.66 20.66
C ASP A 158 -6.84 9.41 21.36
N PHE A 159 -6.77 10.74 21.15
CA PHE A 159 -5.73 11.59 21.74
C PHE A 159 -5.63 11.48 23.27
N PRO A 160 -6.74 11.46 24.05
CA PRO A 160 -6.65 11.22 25.49
C PRO A 160 -6.05 9.87 25.87
N ALA A 161 -6.34 8.81 25.12
CA ALA A 161 -5.74 7.50 25.37
C ALA A 161 -4.26 7.46 24.98
N ILE A 162 -3.89 8.12 23.88
CA ILE A 162 -2.48 8.26 23.44
C ILE A 162 -1.68 8.99 24.52
N GLU A 163 -2.18 10.11 25.06
CA GLU A 163 -1.51 10.86 26.14
C GLU A 163 -1.27 9.98 27.38
N ARG A 164 -2.25 9.17 27.77
CA ARG A 164 -2.10 8.24 28.92
C ARG A 164 -1.14 7.09 28.67
N ALA A 165 -1.01 6.65 27.41
CA ALA A 165 -0.13 5.56 27.03
C ALA A 165 1.34 5.98 26.89
N LEU A 166 1.59 7.24 26.49
CA LEU A 166 2.94 7.79 26.35
C LEU A 166 3.68 7.82 27.70
N ASN A 167 4.89 7.27 27.71
CA ASN A 167 5.72 7.21 28.91
C ASN A 167 7.23 7.35 28.56
N ASP A 168 8.10 7.33 29.54
CA ASP A 168 9.56 7.55 29.33
C ASP A 168 10.25 6.46 28.50
N LYS A 169 9.66 5.26 28.43
CA LYS A 169 10.18 4.18 27.60
C LYS A 169 9.71 4.24 26.17
N THR A 170 8.64 4.97 25.88
CA THR A 170 8.10 5.12 24.52
C THR A 170 9.14 5.87 23.68
N LYS A 171 9.79 5.18 22.74
CA LYS A 171 10.81 5.73 21.84
C LYS A 171 10.37 5.76 20.39
N LEU A 172 9.43 4.91 20.02
CA LEU A 172 8.87 4.89 18.67
C LEU A 172 7.35 4.77 18.72
N ILE A 173 6.68 5.65 17.97
CA ILE A 173 5.25 5.57 17.68
C ILE A 173 5.08 5.01 16.28
N HIS A 174 4.25 3.99 16.17
CA HIS A 174 3.87 3.38 14.89
C HIS A 174 2.45 3.80 14.50
N ILE A 175 2.31 4.24 13.25
CA ILE A 175 1.03 4.53 12.60
C ILE A 175 0.93 3.67 11.35
N GLN A 176 -0.10 2.84 11.26
CA GLN A 176 -0.45 2.14 10.02
C GLN A 176 -1.51 2.94 9.28
N ARG A 177 -1.17 3.50 8.11
CA ARG A 177 -2.06 4.35 7.32
C ARG A 177 -3.22 3.55 6.72
N SER A 178 -2.92 2.48 5.99
CA SER A 178 -3.91 1.65 5.33
C SER A 178 -4.67 0.75 6.31
N LYS A 179 -5.89 0.38 5.93
CA LYS A 179 -6.78 -0.43 6.77
C LYS A 179 -6.40 -1.92 6.88
N GLY A 180 -5.60 -2.48 5.96
CA GLY A 180 -5.43 -3.94 5.86
C GLY A 180 -6.79 -4.62 5.65
N TYR A 181 -7.05 -5.71 6.37
CA TYR A 181 -8.36 -6.40 6.39
C TYR A 181 -9.30 -5.90 7.51
N CYS A 182 -9.11 -4.69 8.00
CA CYS A 182 -10.00 -4.10 8.98
C CYS A 182 -11.10 -3.28 8.30
N PRO A 183 -12.36 -3.35 8.75
CA PRO A 183 -13.47 -2.54 8.19
C PRO A 183 -13.45 -1.10 8.73
N ARG A 184 -12.27 -0.50 8.89
CA ARG A 184 -12.09 0.88 9.33
C ARG A 184 -11.80 1.80 8.15
N PRO A 185 -12.04 3.11 8.25
CA PRO A 185 -11.53 4.08 7.30
C PRO A 185 -9.99 4.03 7.23
N THR A 186 -9.44 4.35 6.07
CA THR A 186 -8.00 4.62 5.90
C THR A 186 -7.69 6.00 6.44
N ILE A 187 -6.55 6.17 7.12
CA ILE A 187 -6.18 7.42 7.79
C ILE A 187 -5.63 8.40 6.75
N SER A 188 -6.19 9.62 6.70
CA SER A 188 -5.71 10.69 5.84
C SER A 188 -4.34 11.22 6.30
N VAL A 189 -3.60 11.83 5.37
CA VAL A 189 -2.34 12.48 5.70
C VAL A 189 -2.53 13.63 6.69
N ASP A 190 -3.63 14.37 6.59
CA ASP A 190 -3.96 15.45 7.53
C ASP A 190 -4.19 14.92 8.95
N ALA A 191 -4.96 13.83 9.11
CA ALA A 191 -5.17 13.20 10.42
C ALA A 191 -3.87 12.66 11.01
N ILE A 192 -2.99 12.08 10.17
CA ILE A 192 -1.64 11.69 10.60
C ILE A 192 -0.86 12.91 11.08
N GLY A 193 -0.93 14.03 10.35
CA GLY A 193 -0.29 15.29 10.73
C GLY A 193 -0.75 15.81 12.10
N GLU A 194 -2.05 15.75 12.39
CA GLU A 194 -2.58 16.11 13.70
C GLU A 194 -2.03 15.21 14.81
N ALA A 195 -1.97 13.90 14.56
CA ALA A 195 -1.39 12.94 15.52
C ALA A 195 0.10 13.15 15.73
N VAL A 196 0.86 13.43 14.67
CA VAL A 196 2.30 13.77 14.74
C VAL A 196 2.49 15.02 15.61
N ALA A 197 1.78 16.10 15.31
CA ALA A 197 1.87 17.35 16.06
C ALA A 197 1.53 17.16 17.54
N PHE A 198 0.48 16.40 17.84
CA PHE A 198 0.07 16.07 19.20
C PHE A 198 1.15 15.30 19.95
N CYS A 199 1.64 14.21 19.37
CA CYS A 199 2.67 13.37 20.01
C CYS A 199 3.99 14.11 20.21
N LYS A 200 4.43 14.88 19.22
CA LYS A 200 5.68 15.68 19.29
C LYS A 200 5.58 16.81 20.34
N LYS A 201 4.41 17.36 20.56
CA LYS A 201 4.18 18.34 21.64
C LYS A 201 4.39 17.72 23.03
N LEU A 202 3.95 16.47 23.22
CA LEU A 202 4.10 15.74 24.49
C LEU A 202 5.51 15.16 24.66
N ARG A 203 6.06 14.61 23.58
CA ARG A 203 7.35 13.90 23.55
C ARG A 203 8.11 14.29 22.28
N PRO A 204 8.87 15.40 22.31
CA PRO A 204 9.62 15.89 21.15
C PRO A 204 10.69 14.90 20.64
N ASP A 205 11.19 14.03 21.53
CA ASP A 205 12.23 13.04 21.28
C ASP A 205 11.73 11.71 20.69
N VAL A 206 10.42 11.47 20.68
CA VAL A 206 9.86 10.22 20.16
C VAL A 206 9.96 10.17 18.63
N VAL A 207 10.36 9.03 18.09
CA VAL A 207 10.36 8.79 16.64
C VAL A 207 8.97 8.39 16.19
N ILE A 208 8.44 9.05 15.17
CA ILE A 208 7.14 8.70 14.57
C ILE A 208 7.37 8.04 13.21
N MET A 209 7.02 6.77 13.12
CA MET A 209 7.11 5.96 11.91
C MET A 209 5.72 5.67 11.36
N VAL A 210 5.54 5.93 10.07
CA VAL A 210 4.31 5.60 9.34
C VAL A 210 4.56 4.45 8.38
N ASP A 211 3.82 3.34 8.54
CA ASP A 211 3.64 2.37 7.47
C ASP A 211 2.77 3.00 6.40
N ASN A 212 3.40 3.44 5.31
CA ASN A 212 2.78 4.20 4.24
C ASN A 212 2.29 3.31 3.08
N CYS A 213 2.41 1.99 3.21
CA CYS A 213 1.97 1.06 2.17
C CYS A 213 0.54 1.36 1.72
N TYR A 214 0.33 1.37 0.40
CA TYR A 214 -0.92 1.69 -0.29
C TYR A 214 -1.32 3.17 -0.30
N GLY A 215 -0.65 4.04 0.46
CA GLY A 215 -0.98 5.45 0.55
C GLY A 215 -0.17 6.35 -0.38
N GLU A 216 0.99 5.87 -0.83
CA GLU A 216 1.93 6.68 -1.62
C GLU A 216 1.25 7.18 -2.91
N PHE A 217 1.38 8.47 -3.18
CA PHE A 217 0.81 9.19 -4.34
C PHE A 217 -0.73 9.19 -4.44
N VAL A 218 -1.45 8.74 -3.41
CA VAL A 218 -2.93 8.81 -3.37
C VAL A 218 -3.41 10.20 -3.01
N GLU A 219 -2.68 10.91 -2.17
CA GLU A 219 -2.92 12.31 -1.79
C GLU A 219 -1.82 13.23 -2.33
N ALA A 220 -2.04 14.54 -2.25
CA ALA A 220 -1.07 15.55 -2.69
C ALA A 220 0.22 15.55 -1.84
N ASN A 221 0.07 15.28 -0.55
CA ASN A 221 1.14 15.26 0.44
C ASN A 221 1.36 13.84 0.97
N GLU A 222 2.51 13.65 1.58
CA GLU A 222 2.87 12.42 2.29
C GLU A 222 2.98 12.69 3.80
N PRO A 223 2.93 11.67 4.66
CA PRO A 223 3.05 11.88 6.12
C PRO A 223 4.34 12.58 6.54
N SER A 224 5.40 12.48 5.75
CA SER A 224 6.67 13.21 5.94
C SER A 224 6.51 14.73 5.83
N ASP A 225 5.58 15.22 5.01
CA ASP A 225 5.28 16.65 4.88
C ASP A 225 4.70 17.25 6.18
N PHE A 226 4.17 16.40 7.05
CA PHE A 226 3.58 16.77 8.34
C PHE A 226 4.43 16.36 9.55
N GLY A 227 5.70 16.03 9.31
CA GLY A 227 6.68 15.83 10.38
C GLY A 227 6.79 14.40 10.91
N ALA A 228 6.27 13.39 10.20
CA ALA A 228 6.63 12.01 10.48
C ALA A 228 8.16 11.83 10.28
N ASP A 229 8.83 11.21 11.24
CA ASP A 229 10.29 11.02 11.19
C ASP A 229 10.69 9.94 10.18
N MET A 230 9.81 8.98 9.91
CA MET A 230 10.00 7.95 8.89
C MET A 230 8.68 7.61 8.20
N ILE A 231 8.73 7.40 6.88
CA ILE A 231 7.74 6.69 6.09
C ILE A 231 8.38 5.46 5.50
N VAL A 232 7.69 4.33 5.57
CA VAL A 232 8.23 3.01 5.22
C VAL A 232 7.26 2.26 4.33
N GLY A 233 7.76 1.55 3.33
CA GLY A 233 6.91 0.76 2.46
C GLY A 233 7.64 -0.18 1.51
N SER A 234 6.88 -0.75 0.60
CA SER A 234 7.33 -1.76 -0.36
C SER A 234 7.44 -1.19 -1.78
N LEU A 235 8.51 -1.57 -2.50
CA LEU A 235 8.66 -1.18 -3.90
C LEU A 235 7.77 -1.99 -4.84
N ILE A 236 7.30 -3.19 -4.46
CA ILE A 236 6.34 -3.95 -5.27
C ILE A 236 4.88 -3.46 -5.12
N LYS A 237 4.69 -2.35 -4.40
CA LYS A 237 3.40 -1.64 -4.24
C LYS A 237 3.42 -0.33 -5.02
N ASN A 238 2.72 0.69 -4.52
CA ASN A 238 2.55 1.97 -5.19
C ASN A 238 3.85 2.56 -5.79
N PRO A 239 4.95 2.71 -5.02
CA PRO A 239 6.12 3.45 -5.51
C PRO A 239 6.86 2.75 -6.65
N GLY A 240 6.71 1.45 -6.80
CA GLY A 240 7.37 0.71 -7.88
C GLY A 240 6.62 0.74 -9.20
N GLY A 241 5.40 1.31 -9.26
CA GLY A 241 4.64 1.51 -10.50
C GLY A 241 4.44 0.23 -11.32
N GLY A 242 4.42 -0.94 -10.68
CA GLY A 242 4.31 -2.25 -11.33
C GLY A 242 5.58 -2.75 -12.02
N LEU A 243 6.69 -2.00 -11.98
CA LEU A 243 7.95 -2.38 -12.62
C LEU A 243 9.02 -2.87 -11.63
N ALA A 244 8.97 -2.45 -10.37
CA ALA A 244 9.92 -2.89 -9.37
C ALA A 244 9.70 -4.38 -9.05
N PRO A 245 10.67 -5.27 -9.32
CA PRO A 245 10.48 -6.71 -9.13
C PRO A 245 10.66 -7.14 -7.66
N ILE A 246 11.24 -6.30 -6.83
CA ILE A 246 11.57 -6.53 -5.42
C ILE A 246 11.94 -5.21 -4.76
N GLY A 247 11.97 -5.19 -3.45
CA GLY A 247 12.56 -4.09 -2.70
C GLY A 247 11.62 -3.43 -1.71
N GLY A 248 12.21 -2.55 -0.92
CA GLY A 248 11.53 -1.69 0.03
C GLY A 248 12.18 -0.32 0.10
N TYR A 249 11.48 0.63 0.71
CA TYR A 249 12.01 1.95 0.97
C TYR A 249 11.78 2.36 2.43
N ILE A 250 12.70 3.17 2.95
CA ILE A 250 12.61 3.86 4.22
C ILE A 250 13.08 5.29 3.94
N CYS A 251 12.17 6.25 4.04
CA CYS A 251 12.50 7.68 3.87
C CYS A 251 12.25 8.39 5.20
N GLY A 252 13.12 9.30 5.59
CA GLY A 252 12.97 9.98 6.88
C GLY A 252 14.13 10.90 7.24
N THR A 253 14.30 11.14 8.56
CA THR A 253 15.44 11.87 9.08
C THR A 253 16.73 11.12 8.80
N GLN A 254 17.83 11.86 8.60
CA GLN A 254 19.15 11.26 8.34
C GLN A 254 19.51 10.25 9.43
N GLN A 255 19.29 10.59 10.70
CA GLN A 255 19.60 9.71 11.83
C GLN A 255 18.84 8.38 11.76
N CYS A 256 17.53 8.41 11.47
CA CYS A 256 16.72 7.20 11.40
C CYS A 256 17.16 6.32 10.23
N VAL A 257 17.42 6.92 9.07
CA VAL A 257 17.83 6.21 7.86
C VAL A 257 19.21 5.58 8.02
N ASP A 258 20.17 6.29 8.61
CA ASP A 258 21.53 5.76 8.89
C ASP A 258 21.44 4.50 9.78
N ARG A 259 20.64 4.55 10.83
CA ARG A 259 20.41 3.40 11.70
C ARG A 259 19.80 2.21 10.92
N CYS A 260 18.84 2.48 10.05
CA CYS A 260 18.24 1.47 9.17
C CYS A 260 19.28 0.86 8.22
N ALA A 261 20.18 1.66 7.66
CA ALA A 261 21.25 1.18 6.79
C ALA A 261 22.24 0.26 7.54
N TYR A 262 22.62 0.62 8.78
CA TYR A 262 23.41 -0.28 9.63
C TYR A 262 22.69 -1.57 10.00
N ARG A 263 21.37 -1.54 10.13
CA ARG A 263 20.56 -2.73 10.42
C ARG A 263 20.39 -3.62 9.21
N LEU A 264 20.25 -3.01 8.02
CA LEU A 264 20.11 -3.75 6.75
C LEU A 264 21.42 -4.46 6.38
N SER A 265 22.56 -3.79 6.54
CA SER A 265 23.88 -4.33 6.21
C SER A 265 24.60 -4.78 7.49
N ALA A 266 25.45 -3.93 8.03
CA ALA A 266 26.11 -4.12 9.32
C ALA A 266 26.59 -2.76 9.86
N PRO A 267 26.75 -2.60 11.21
CA PRO A 267 27.43 -1.47 11.77
C PRO A 267 28.82 -1.27 11.16
N GLY A 268 29.09 -0.06 10.69
CA GLY A 268 30.32 0.31 10.00
C GLY A 268 30.29 0.15 8.47
N LEU A 269 29.34 -0.56 7.90
CA LEU A 269 29.12 -0.64 6.44
C LEU A 269 28.00 0.33 5.99
N GLY A 270 26.83 0.28 6.64
CA GLY A 270 25.72 1.20 6.37
C GLY A 270 25.29 1.22 4.91
N GLN A 271 25.19 2.42 4.34
CA GLN A 271 24.76 2.66 2.96
C GLN A 271 25.82 2.34 1.89
N GLU A 272 27.09 2.15 2.28
CA GLU A 272 28.22 1.98 1.35
C GLU A 272 28.13 0.66 0.54
N VAL A 273 27.37 -0.32 1.01
CA VAL A 273 27.26 -1.64 0.38
C VAL A 273 25.84 -1.94 -0.09
N GLY A 274 25.73 -2.87 -1.05
CA GLY A 274 24.48 -3.32 -1.61
C GLY A 274 24.39 -3.03 -3.11
N ALA A 275 24.88 -3.96 -3.91
CA ALA A 275 24.87 -3.84 -5.38
C ALA A 275 23.44 -3.78 -5.95
N ASN A 276 23.24 -2.98 -6.98
CA ASN A 276 21.92 -2.81 -7.62
C ASN A 276 21.51 -3.95 -8.54
N LEU A 277 22.44 -4.84 -8.92
CA LEU A 277 22.22 -6.03 -9.75
C LEU A 277 21.53 -5.75 -11.10
N GLY A 278 21.64 -4.53 -11.62
CA GLY A 278 21.00 -4.11 -12.88
C GLY A 278 19.52 -3.75 -12.76
N LEU A 279 19.00 -3.58 -11.55
CA LEU A 279 17.58 -3.27 -11.32
C LEU A 279 17.24 -1.78 -11.44
N MET A 280 18.24 -0.90 -11.50
CA MET A 280 18.01 0.56 -11.52
C MET A 280 17.05 1.03 -12.62
N PRO A 281 17.10 0.55 -13.88
CA PRO A 281 16.14 0.97 -14.88
C PRO A 281 14.68 0.71 -14.47
N ALA A 282 14.39 -0.46 -13.90
CA ALA A 282 13.05 -0.81 -13.45
C ALA A 282 12.61 0.02 -12.23
N LEU A 283 13.51 0.27 -11.28
CA LEU A 283 13.22 1.06 -10.08
C LEU A 283 12.97 2.54 -10.41
N TYR A 284 13.81 3.15 -11.24
CA TYR A 284 13.63 4.54 -11.67
C TYR A 284 12.38 4.72 -12.52
N GLN A 285 12.20 3.86 -13.52
CA GLN A 285 11.04 3.95 -14.42
C GLN A 285 9.75 3.62 -13.67
N GLY A 286 9.79 2.65 -12.75
CA GLY A 286 8.65 2.33 -11.89
C GLY A 286 8.23 3.51 -11.03
N PHE A 287 9.18 4.18 -10.38
CA PHE A 287 8.91 5.39 -9.59
C PHE A 287 8.37 6.54 -10.45
N PHE A 288 8.92 6.71 -11.66
CA PHE A 288 8.41 7.67 -12.63
C PHE A 288 6.95 7.42 -13.00
N LEU A 289 6.56 6.15 -13.22
CA LEU A 289 5.19 5.78 -13.62
C LEU A 289 4.22 5.72 -12.44
N ALA A 290 4.71 5.61 -11.22
CA ALA A 290 3.91 5.35 -10.02
C ALA A 290 2.70 6.29 -9.85
N PRO A 291 2.78 7.63 -10.01
CA PRO A 291 1.62 8.49 -9.84
C PRO A 291 0.47 8.16 -10.81
N ASN A 292 0.80 7.85 -12.07
CA ASN A 292 -0.20 7.47 -13.07
C ASN A 292 -0.80 6.08 -12.80
N VAL A 293 0.02 5.11 -12.38
CA VAL A 293 -0.43 3.76 -12.03
C VAL A 293 -1.36 3.81 -10.81
N VAL A 294 -0.98 4.58 -9.79
CA VAL A 294 -1.78 4.77 -8.57
C VAL A 294 -3.13 5.44 -8.91
N SER A 295 -3.16 6.44 -9.79
CA SER A 295 -4.43 7.04 -10.22
C SER A 295 -5.36 6.02 -10.88
N GLY A 296 -4.80 5.12 -11.69
CA GLY A 296 -5.56 4.03 -12.30
C GLY A 296 -6.15 3.07 -11.26
N ALA A 297 -5.40 2.72 -10.24
CA ALA A 297 -5.84 1.88 -9.11
C ALA A 297 -6.94 2.59 -8.29
N VAL A 298 -6.76 3.88 -7.96
CA VAL A 298 -7.77 4.67 -7.23
C VAL A 298 -9.06 4.80 -8.03
N LYS A 299 -8.99 5.04 -9.34
CA LYS A 299 -10.18 5.04 -10.22
C LYS A 299 -10.89 3.69 -10.20
N GLY A 300 -10.14 2.58 -10.22
CA GLY A 300 -10.68 1.23 -10.09
C GLY A 300 -11.43 1.05 -8.77
N ALA A 301 -10.82 1.47 -7.64
CA ALA A 301 -11.43 1.42 -6.32
C ALA A 301 -12.71 2.25 -6.22
N VAL A 302 -12.74 3.47 -6.79
CA VAL A 302 -13.94 4.32 -6.84
C VAL A 302 -15.02 3.68 -7.73
N PHE A 303 -14.64 3.08 -8.86
CA PHE A 303 -15.58 2.47 -9.78
C PHE A 303 -16.24 1.21 -9.19
N VAL A 304 -15.47 0.33 -8.56
CA VAL A 304 -16.06 -0.83 -7.88
C VAL A 304 -16.99 -0.41 -6.75
N ALA A 305 -16.62 0.60 -5.95
CA ALA A 305 -17.49 1.15 -4.92
C ALA A 305 -18.83 1.63 -5.51
N ALA A 306 -18.79 2.48 -6.53
CA ALA A 306 -20.00 3.05 -7.14
C ALA A 306 -20.90 1.98 -7.77
N CYS A 307 -20.33 0.97 -8.41
CA CYS A 307 -21.09 -0.14 -8.99
C CYS A 307 -21.84 -0.93 -7.91
N TYR A 308 -21.13 -1.33 -6.85
CA TYR A 308 -21.70 -2.16 -5.80
C TYR A 308 -22.63 -1.38 -4.87
N GLU A 309 -22.38 -0.08 -4.60
CA GLU A 309 -23.34 0.80 -3.91
C GLU A 309 -24.68 0.87 -4.64
N LYS A 310 -24.67 1.03 -5.98
CA LYS A 310 -25.90 1.06 -6.80
C LYS A 310 -26.68 -0.26 -6.75
N LEU A 311 -26.01 -1.35 -6.42
CA LEU A 311 -26.62 -2.67 -6.25
C LEU A 311 -27.03 -2.96 -4.80
N GLY A 312 -26.82 -2.01 -3.87
CA GLY A 312 -27.25 -2.09 -2.48
C GLY A 312 -26.26 -2.77 -1.53
N PHE A 313 -25.02 -2.99 -1.95
CA PHE A 313 -23.96 -3.53 -1.08
C PHE A 313 -23.35 -2.43 -0.20
N THR A 314 -22.92 -2.81 1.00
CA THR A 314 -22.09 -1.97 1.84
C THR A 314 -20.66 -1.91 1.29
N VAL A 315 -20.11 -0.71 1.16
CA VAL A 315 -18.74 -0.49 0.69
C VAL A 315 -18.01 0.48 1.62
N VAL A 316 -16.71 0.27 1.83
CA VAL A 316 -15.88 1.14 2.70
C VAL A 316 -14.52 1.40 2.04
N PRO A 317 -14.20 2.66 1.72
CA PRO A 317 -15.02 3.88 1.78
C PRO A 317 -16.10 3.91 0.69
N SER A 318 -17.05 4.83 0.79
CA SER A 318 -18.05 5.04 -0.26
C SER A 318 -17.40 5.62 -1.53
N SER A 319 -18.10 5.54 -2.65
CA SER A 319 -17.61 6.09 -3.93
C SER A 319 -17.38 7.60 -3.91
N LYS A 320 -18.02 8.31 -2.96
CA LYS A 320 -17.97 9.77 -2.81
C LYS A 320 -16.90 10.23 -1.83
N GLU A 321 -16.41 9.36 -0.94
CA GLU A 321 -15.40 9.71 0.06
C GLU A 321 -14.02 9.88 -0.58
N THR A 322 -13.23 10.78 -0.01
CA THR A 322 -11.83 10.96 -0.37
C THR A 322 -11.06 9.68 -0.12
N ARG A 323 -10.16 9.36 -1.02
CA ARG A 323 -9.31 8.17 -0.92
C ARG A 323 -8.00 8.51 -0.26
N HIS A 324 -7.56 7.61 0.63
CA HIS A 324 -6.30 7.71 1.35
C HIS A 324 -5.42 6.48 1.13
N ASP A 325 -5.96 5.46 0.44
CA ASP A 325 -5.27 4.29 -0.10
C ASP A 325 -5.95 3.79 -1.38
N ILE A 326 -5.45 2.71 -1.95
CA ILE A 326 -5.98 2.08 -3.18
C ILE A 326 -6.96 0.93 -2.88
N ILE A 327 -7.30 0.67 -1.62
CA ILE A 327 -8.11 -0.49 -1.21
C ILE A 327 -9.59 -0.13 -1.19
N GLN A 328 -10.41 -1.02 -1.73
CA GLN A 328 -11.87 -0.97 -1.63
C GLN A 328 -12.42 -2.22 -0.96
N CYS A 329 -13.02 -2.07 0.21
CA CYS A 329 -13.79 -3.11 0.86
C CYS A 329 -15.21 -3.14 0.27
N VAL A 330 -15.71 -4.34 -0.06
CA VAL A 330 -17.09 -4.60 -0.49
C VAL A 330 -17.62 -5.76 0.34
N GLU A 331 -18.66 -5.53 1.14
CA GLU A 331 -19.33 -6.55 1.94
C GLU A 331 -20.34 -7.28 1.06
N LEU A 332 -20.04 -8.52 0.69
CA LEU A 332 -20.85 -9.30 -0.24
C LEU A 332 -21.90 -10.16 0.46
N GLY A 333 -21.82 -10.31 1.79
CA GLY A 333 -22.82 -10.94 2.65
C GLY A 333 -22.90 -12.47 2.54
N SER A 334 -22.08 -13.10 1.68
CA SER A 334 -22.03 -14.57 1.56
C SER A 334 -20.69 -15.06 1.02
N PRO A 335 -20.30 -16.32 1.33
CA PRO A 335 -19.12 -16.97 0.73
C PRO A 335 -19.20 -17.06 -0.78
N GLU A 336 -20.39 -17.35 -1.31
CA GLU A 336 -20.65 -17.46 -2.74
C GLU A 336 -20.42 -16.13 -3.47
N GLY A 337 -20.81 -15.02 -2.83
CA GLY A 337 -20.53 -13.67 -3.31
C GLY A 337 -19.03 -13.39 -3.42
N MET A 338 -18.26 -13.74 -2.38
CA MET A 338 -16.80 -13.60 -2.40
C MET A 338 -16.15 -14.41 -3.51
N VAL A 339 -16.59 -15.68 -3.69
CA VAL A 339 -16.06 -16.55 -4.73
C VAL A 339 -16.41 -16.01 -6.12
N ALA A 340 -17.65 -15.59 -6.36
CA ALA A 340 -18.07 -15.04 -7.65
C ALA A 340 -17.31 -13.75 -8.00
N PHE A 341 -17.16 -12.84 -7.02
CA PHE A 341 -16.40 -11.61 -7.20
C PHE A 341 -14.94 -11.91 -7.56
N CYS A 342 -14.25 -12.73 -6.76
CA CYS A 342 -12.85 -13.09 -6.98
C CYS A 342 -12.64 -13.82 -8.32
N LYS A 343 -13.55 -14.71 -8.73
CA LYS A 343 -13.49 -15.34 -10.06
C LYS A 343 -13.58 -14.31 -11.19
N GLY A 344 -14.37 -13.25 -11.03
CA GLY A 344 -14.45 -12.16 -12.01
C GLY A 344 -13.13 -11.37 -12.11
N ILE A 345 -12.52 -11.03 -10.98
CA ILE A 345 -11.22 -10.35 -10.94
C ILE A 345 -10.13 -11.25 -11.56
N GLN A 346 -10.09 -12.55 -11.20
CA GLN A 346 -9.11 -13.48 -11.76
C GLN A 346 -9.27 -13.64 -13.28
N ALA A 347 -10.49 -13.70 -13.77
CA ALA A 347 -10.77 -13.81 -15.21
C ALA A 347 -10.30 -12.56 -16.00
N ALA A 348 -10.17 -11.41 -15.35
CA ALA A 348 -9.62 -10.19 -15.95
C ALA A 348 -8.09 -10.15 -15.94
N ALA A 349 -7.43 -10.98 -15.16
CA ALA A 349 -5.98 -10.94 -15.01
C ALA A 349 -5.26 -11.19 -16.33
N ALA A 350 -4.13 -10.52 -16.55
CA ALA A 350 -3.27 -10.78 -17.71
C ALA A 350 -2.45 -12.08 -17.55
N VAL A 351 -2.23 -12.47 -16.30
CA VAL A 351 -1.48 -13.68 -15.91
C VAL A 351 -2.45 -14.62 -15.19
N ASP A 352 -2.41 -15.90 -15.49
CA ASP A 352 -3.23 -16.94 -14.84
C ASP A 352 -4.75 -16.70 -14.88
N SER A 353 -5.26 -16.01 -15.91
CA SER A 353 -6.71 -15.71 -16.05
C SER A 353 -7.60 -16.95 -16.14
N TYR A 354 -7.02 -18.09 -16.49
CA TYR A 354 -7.72 -19.38 -16.61
C TYR A 354 -7.85 -20.14 -15.28
N VAL A 355 -7.23 -19.63 -14.20
CA VAL A 355 -7.30 -20.25 -12.88
C VAL A 355 -8.59 -19.84 -12.18
N ASP A 356 -9.28 -20.79 -11.58
CA ASP A 356 -10.43 -20.54 -10.71
C ASP A 356 -9.94 -20.39 -9.25
N PRO A 357 -10.04 -19.19 -8.64
CA PRO A 357 -9.71 -19.02 -7.23
C PRO A 357 -10.74 -19.76 -6.35
N VAL A 358 -10.23 -20.45 -5.35
CA VAL A 358 -11.01 -21.15 -4.33
C VAL A 358 -10.51 -20.78 -2.93
N PRO A 359 -11.40 -20.75 -1.92
CA PRO A 359 -10.97 -20.59 -0.54
C PRO A 359 -9.97 -21.67 -0.14
N ALA A 360 -8.90 -21.30 0.55
CA ALA A 360 -7.88 -22.20 1.03
C ALA A 360 -7.29 -21.71 2.37
N PRO A 361 -6.79 -22.61 3.23
CA PRO A 361 -6.05 -22.24 4.42
C PRO A 361 -4.81 -21.41 4.06
N MET A 362 -4.59 -20.32 4.80
CA MET A 362 -3.42 -19.47 4.64
C MET A 362 -2.72 -19.27 5.98
N PRO A 363 -1.37 -19.37 6.04
CA PRO A 363 -0.62 -19.11 7.27
C PRO A 363 -0.94 -17.74 7.85
N GLY A 364 -1.21 -17.68 9.15
CA GLY A 364 -1.53 -16.42 9.84
C GLY A 364 -3.02 -16.05 9.89
N TYR A 365 -3.91 -16.85 9.30
CA TYR A 365 -5.36 -16.62 9.31
C TYR A 365 -6.11 -17.78 9.97
N ASP A 366 -7.16 -17.43 10.73
CA ASP A 366 -8.02 -18.40 11.44
C ASP A 366 -9.16 -18.94 10.57
N SER A 367 -9.33 -18.42 9.35
CA SER A 367 -10.31 -18.84 8.36
C SER A 367 -9.66 -18.98 6.99
N ASP A 368 -10.28 -19.78 6.13
CA ASP A 368 -9.84 -19.83 4.73
C ASP A 368 -9.84 -18.43 4.11
N VAL A 369 -8.89 -18.19 3.23
CA VAL A 369 -8.78 -16.94 2.46
C VAL A 369 -9.02 -17.27 0.99
N ILE A 370 -9.83 -16.45 0.30
CA ILE A 370 -9.89 -16.47 -1.16
C ILE A 370 -9.03 -15.35 -1.71
N MET A 371 -8.26 -15.63 -2.76
CA MET A 371 -7.37 -14.67 -3.39
C MET A 371 -7.45 -14.78 -4.91
N ALA A 372 -7.76 -13.66 -5.56
CA ALA A 372 -7.65 -13.46 -6.99
C ALA A 372 -6.45 -12.54 -7.25
N ALA A 373 -5.38 -13.08 -7.80
CA ALA A 373 -4.13 -12.35 -8.02
C ALA A 373 -3.35 -12.97 -9.20
N GLY A 374 -3.55 -12.42 -10.38
CA GLY A 374 -2.74 -12.75 -11.56
C GLY A 374 -1.78 -11.61 -11.87
N ALA A 375 -0.61 -11.61 -11.23
CA ALA A 375 0.34 -10.50 -11.24
C ALA A 375 1.64 -10.88 -12.00
N PHE A 376 2.27 -9.88 -12.64
CA PHE A 376 3.61 -10.00 -13.23
C PHE A 376 4.70 -10.08 -12.15
N VAL A 377 4.47 -9.38 -11.03
CA VAL A 377 5.34 -9.42 -9.85
C VAL A 377 4.58 -10.07 -8.71
N GLN A 378 5.03 -11.22 -8.26
CA GLN A 378 4.35 -12.00 -7.23
C GLN A 378 4.18 -11.18 -5.94
N GLY A 379 2.93 -11.08 -5.44
CA GLY A 379 2.60 -10.31 -4.24
C GLY A 379 2.45 -8.79 -4.47
N SER A 380 2.52 -8.33 -5.73
CA SER A 380 2.30 -6.93 -6.09
C SER A 380 0.82 -6.58 -5.99
N SER A 381 0.48 -5.77 -5.00
CA SER A 381 -0.90 -5.30 -4.78
C SER A 381 -1.25 -4.00 -5.49
N ILE A 382 -0.29 -3.37 -6.18
CA ILE A 382 -0.59 -2.33 -7.18
C ILE A 382 -1.13 -2.93 -8.48
N GLU A 383 -0.91 -4.21 -8.71
CA GLU A 383 -1.54 -4.98 -9.77
C GLU A 383 -2.96 -5.39 -9.33
N LEU A 384 -3.84 -5.63 -10.31
CA LEU A 384 -5.23 -5.95 -10.05
C LEU A 384 -5.36 -7.23 -9.22
N SER A 385 -5.99 -7.11 -8.05
CA SER A 385 -6.26 -8.23 -7.15
C SER A 385 -7.50 -8.00 -6.31
N ALA A 386 -8.04 -9.08 -5.76
CA ALA A 386 -9.05 -9.05 -4.72
C ALA A 386 -8.88 -10.26 -3.82
N ASP A 387 -8.97 -10.04 -2.53
CA ASP A 387 -8.83 -11.10 -1.54
C ASP A 387 -9.72 -10.82 -0.31
N GLY A 388 -9.84 -11.82 0.54
CA GLY A 388 -10.50 -11.67 1.83
C GLY A 388 -10.64 -12.97 2.58
N PRO A 389 -10.64 -12.93 3.93
CA PRO A 389 -10.94 -14.07 4.76
C PRO A 389 -12.42 -14.43 4.66
N VAL A 390 -12.72 -15.73 4.46
CA VAL A 390 -14.09 -16.23 4.30
C VAL A 390 -14.75 -16.33 5.68
N ARG A 391 -15.19 -15.20 6.17
CA ARG A 391 -15.89 -15.02 7.45
C ARG A 391 -16.81 -13.79 7.39
N GLU A 392 -17.82 -13.72 8.24
CA GLU A 392 -18.67 -12.52 8.32
C GLU A 392 -17.85 -11.24 8.52
N PRO A 393 -18.23 -10.14 7.84
CA PRO A 393 -19.40 -9.94 6.95
C PRO A 393 -19.21 -10.43 5.51
N TYR A 394 -18.29 -11.34 5.22
CA TYR A 394 -17.95 -11.85 3.88
C TYR A 394 -17.54 -10.72 2.94
N ALA A 395 -16.53 -9.99 3.34
CA ALA A 395 -16.01 -8.84 2.60
C ALA A 395 -14.80 -9.21 1.75
N VAL A 396 -14.75 -8.65 0.54
CA VAL A 396 -13.56 -8.67 -0.31
C VAL A 396 -12.86 -7.32 -0.29
N TYR A 397 -11.55 -7.35 -0.40
CA TYR A 397 -10.68 -6.18 -0.49
C TYR A 397 -10.10 -6.13 -1.90
N TYR A 398 -10.74 -5.31 -2.73
CA TYR A 398 -10.29 -5.03 -4.10
C TYR A 398 -9.18 -4.00 -4.07
N GLN A 399 -8.15 -4.16 -4.91
CA GLN A 399 -7.04 -3.24 -5.00
C GLN A 399 -6.32 -3.33 -6.34
N GLY A 400 -5.62 -2.24 -6.67
CA GLY A 400 -4.69 -2.22 -7.79
C GLY A 400 -5.33 -2.11 -9.16
N GLY A 401 -4.47 -2.34 -10.13
CA GLY A 401 -4.72 -2.21 -11.56
C GLY A 401 -3.68 -1.30 -12.19
N LEU A 402 -2.67 -1.85 -12.87
CA LEU A 402 -1.58 -1.09 -13.50
C LEU A 402 -2.10 -0.06 -14.52
N THR A 403 -3.28 -0.29 -15.05
CA THR A 403 -3.99 0.65 -15.90
C THR A 403 -5.45 0.73 -15.48
N TRP A 404 -6.05 1.91 -15.61
CA TRP A 404 -7.48 2.11 -15.39
C TRP A 404 -8.33 1.11 -16.20
N TYR A 405 -7.95 0.84 -17.44
CA TYR A 405 -8.74 -0.05 -18.32
C TYR A 405 -8.71 -1.51 -17.86
N HIS A 406 -7.61 -1.96 -17.27
CA HIS A 406 -7.53 -3.28 -16.64
C HIS A 406 -8.40 -3.35 -15.38
N ALA A 407 -8.34 -2.34 -14.52
CA ALA A 407 -9.21 -2.21 -13.36
C ALA A 407 -10.70 -2.23 -13.76
N LYS A 408 -11.07 -1.47 -14.79
CA LYS A 408 -12.44 -1.44 -15.35
C LYS A 408 -12.90 -2.83 -15.79
N LEU A 409 -12.07 -3.55 -16.57
CA LEU A 409 -12.42 -4.90 -17.02
C LEU A 409 -12.65 -5.84 -15.83
N GLY A 410 -11.78 -5.77 -14.81
CA GLY A 410 -11.93 -6.57 -13.59
C GLY A 410 -13.27 -6.35 -12.88
N VAL A 411 -13.65 -5.09 -12.71
CA VAL A 411 -14.94 -4.74 -12.10
C VAL A 411 -16.12 -5.23 -12.94
N LEU A 412 -16.08 -5.05 -14.26
CA LEU A 412 -17.14 -5.52 -15.14
C LEU A 412 -17.27 -7.05 -15.12
N LEU A 413 -16.16 -7.79 -15.10
CA LEU A 413 -16.19 -9.25 -14.99
C LEU A 413 -16.62 -9.73 -13.60
N SER A 414 -16.29 -9.00 -12.52
CA SER A 414 -16.82 -9.31 -11.19
C SER A 414 -18.35 -9.19 -11.16
N LEU A 415 -18.90 -8.12 -11.73
CA LEU A 415 -20.36 -7.94 -11.89
C LEU A 415 -20.98 -9.04 -12.74
N GLN A 416 -20.33 -9.44 -13.84
CA GLN A 416 -20.81 -10.51 -14.70
C GLN A 416 -20.88 -11.84 -13.94
N LYS A 417 -19.83 -12.21 -13.20
CA LYS A 417 -19.83 -13.45 -12.41
C LYS A 417 -20.88 -13.44 -11.29
N MET A 418 -21.09 -12.29 -10.66
CA MET A 418 -22.17 -12.12 -9.67
C MET A 418 -23.56 -12.25 -10.31
N LEU A 419 -23.73 -11.71 -11.52
CA LEU A 419 -25.00 -11.82 -12.30
C LEU A 419 -25.25 -13.26 -12.72
N ASP A 420 -24.25 -13.95 -13.28
CA ASP A 420 -24.32 -15.35 -13.72
C ASP A 420 -24.65 -16.30 -12.56
N ALA A 421 -24.17 -15.99 -11.37
CA ALA A 421 -24.47 -16.74 -10.14
C ALA A 421 -25.86 -16.40 -9.54
N GLY A 422 -26.59 -15.46 -10.11
CA GLY A 422 -27.90 -15.02 -9.60
C GLY A 422 -27.81 -14.25 -8.28
N LEU A 423 -26.64 -13.70 -7.92
CA LEU A 423 -26.41 -12.99 -6.68
C LEU A 423 -26.72 -11.48 -6.77
N ILE A 424 -26.85 -10.97 -7.99
CA ILE A 424 -27.26 -9.59 -8.26
C ILE A 424 -28.27 -9.55 -9.40
N THR A 425 -29.02 -8.47 -9.45
CA THR A 425 -29.84 -8.08 -10.61
C THR A 425 -29.44 -6.67 -11.04
N LEU A 426 -29.24 -6.45 -12.33
CA LEU A 426 -28.95 -5.13 -12.84
C LEU A 426 -30.25 -4.39 -13.17
N PRO A 427 -30.31 -3.06 -12.91
CA PRO A 427 -31.46 -2.24 -13.23
C PRO A 427 -31.77 -2.15 -14.73
#